data_a123bbfc69d0758e40a6ca8f0660b9fe
#
_entry.id   a123bbfc69d0758e40a6ca8f0660b9fe
#
_cell.length_a   1.000
_cell.length_b   1.000
_cell.length_c   1.000
_cell.angle_alpha   90.00
_cell.angle_beta   90.00
_cell.angle_gamma   90.00
#
_symmetry.space_group_name_H-M   'P 1'
#
loop_
_entity.id
_entity.type
_entity.pdbx_description
1 polymer ?
#
loop_
_entity_poly.entity_id
_entity_poly.type
_entity_poly.pdbx_seq_one_letter_code
_entity_poly.pdbx_strand_id
1 'polypeptide(L)'
;MSSMKPIVSVIVRTFNEERWIAHSLNAIFTQEFDNFEVIIVDNNSTDCTLDIAKRFSIKKIVTIDKFLPGKALNDGILQSSGEFFVCISAHCVPKDKYWLKNLHKHFEGNNKYAGVYGRQLPLSYTSDADKRDLLITFGQDQKIQVKDYFFHNANS
;
A
#
# COMPACT_ATOMS: atom_id res chain seq x y z
N MET A 1 29.76 0.66 0.15
CA MET A 1 28.84 1.05 1.22
C MET A 1 27.76 -0.01 1.29
N SER A 2 27.65 -0.75 2.39
CA SER A 2 26.55 -1.70 2.60
C SER A 2 25.26 -0.88 2.70
N SER A 3 24.38 -0.99 1.71
CA SER A 3 23.05 -0.38 1.82
C SER A 3 22.32 -1.06 2.97
N MET A 4 21.92 -0.31 3.97
CA MET A 4 21.09 -0.86 5.05
C MET A 4 19.85 -1.48 4.43
N LYS A 5 19.49 -2.68 4.91
CA LYS A 5 18.28 -3.36 4.49
C LYS A 5 17.06 -2.50 4.89
N PRO A 6 16.07 -2.28 4.00
CA PRO A 6 14.89 -1.52 4.36
C PRO A 6 14.09 -2.24 5.45
N ILE A 7 13.45 -1.48 6.31
CA ILE A 7 12.52 -2.03 7.33
C ILE A 7 11.20 -2.39 6.65
N VAL A 8 10.69 -1.52 5.77
CA VAL A 8 9.40 -1.68 5.12
C VAL A 8 9.55 -1.74 3.60
N SER A 9 8.86 -2.68 2.95
CA SER A 9 8.67 -2.70 1.51
C SER A 9 7.21 -2.33 1.19
N VAL A 10 7.01 -1.23 0.47
CA VAL A 10 5.69 -0.80 0.01
C VAL A 10 5.41 -1.42 -1.35
N ILE A 11 4.41 -2.29 -1.42
CA ILE A 11 3.99 -3.00 -2.63
C ILE A 11 2.78 -2.27 -3.21
N VAL A 12 2.98 -1.60 -4.34
CA VAL A 12 1.95 -0.83 -5.02
C VAL A 12 1.44 -1.60 -6.22
N ARG A 13 0.17 -2.04 -6.19
CA ARG A 13 -0.47 -2.69 -7.33
C ARG A 13 -1.05 -1.64 -8.27
N THR A 14 -0.86 -1.84 -9.58
CA THR A 14 -1.35 -0.88 -10.58
C THR A 14 -1.84 -1.56 -11.86
N PHE A 15 -2.82 -0.95 -12.50
CA PHE A 15 -3.29 -1.24 -13.83
C PHE A 15 -4.02 -0.02 -14.39
N ASN A 16 -3.44 0.66 -15.40
CA ASN A 16 -4.01 1.85 -16.03
C ASN A 16 -4.44 2.93 -15.01
N GLU A 17 -3.50 3.34 -14.17
CA GLU A 17 -3.70 4.30 -13.07
C GLU A 17 -2.95 5.63 -13.29
N GLU A 18 -2.76 6.05 -14.56
CA GLU A 18 -2.05 7.30 -14.90
C GLU A 18 -2.59 8.52 -14.16
N ARG A 19 -3.90 8.51 -13.86
CA ARG A 19 -4.58 9.58 -13.12
C ARG A 19 -4.15 9.66 -11.66
N TRP A 20 -3.85 8.52 -11.03
CA TRP A 20 -3.69 8.44 -9.56
C TRP A 20 -2.29 8.12 -9.10
N ILE A 21 -1.51 7.40 -9.91
CA ILE A 21 -0.20 6.86 -9.51
C ILE A 21 0.75 7.94 -9.00
N ALA A 22 0.76 9.15 -9.61
CA ALA A 22 1.59 10.25 -9.17
C ALA A 22 1.20 10.75 -7.78
N HIS A 23 -0.11 10.84 -7.49
CA HIS A 23 -0.61 11.27 -6.18
C HIS A 23 -0.25 10.26 -5.09
N SER A 24 -0.46 8.98 -5.37
CA SER A 24 -0.12 7.89 -4.45
C SER A 24 1.37 7.85 -4.15
N LEU A 25 2.23 7.84 -5.19
CA LEU A 25 3.68 7.80 -5.01
C LEU A 25 4.22 9.05 -4.31
N ASN A 26 3.71 10.24 -4.64
CA ASN A 26 4.07 11.46 -3.92
C ASN A 26 3.78 11.33 -2.41
N ALA A 27 2.59 10.87 -2.06
CA ALA A 27 2.22 10.68 -0.66
C ALA A 27 3.07 9.60 0.04
N ILE A 28 3.49 8.55 -0.69
CA ILE A 28 4.39 7.51 -0.16
C ILE A 28 5.80 8.08 0.05
N PHE A 29 6.37 8.80 -0.91
CA PHE A 29 7.74 9.32 -0.81
C PHE A 29 7.88 10.55 0.09
N THR A 30 6.78 11.14 0.56
CA THR A 30 6.77 12.23 1.56
C THR A 30 6.49 11.76 2.98
N GLN A 31 6.54 10.45 3.25
CA GLN A 31 6.36 9.90 4.59
C GLN A 31 7.50 10.30 5.53
N GLU A 32 7.18 10.58 6.80
CA GLU A 32 8.16 10.68 7.89
C GLU A 32 8.59 9.29 8.37
N PHE A 33 9.17 8.51 7.45
CA PHE A 33 9.70 7.18 7.67
C PHE A 33 10.75 6.91 6.59
N ASP A 34 12.03 6.94 6.94
CA ASP A 34 13.11 7.00 5.94
C ASP A 34 13.57 5.63 5.42
N ASN A 35 13.32 4.56 6.19
CA ASN A 35 13.88 3.25 5.88
C ASN A 35 12.86 2.32 5.19
N PHE A 36 12.48 2.67 3.97
CA PHE A 36 11.59 1.86 3.14
C PHE A 36 12.05 1.79 1.68
N GLU A 37 11.49 0.84 0.97
CA GLU A 37 11.59 0.71 -0.48
C GLU A 37 10.19 0.63 -1.10
N VAL A 38 10.09 0.94 -2.40
CA VAL A 38 8.81 0.86 -3.15
C VAL A 38 8.97 -0.10 -4.31
N ILE A 39 8.02 -1.04 -4.43
CA ILE A 39 7.93 -2.01 -5.53
C ILE A 39 6.57 -1.81 -6.20
N ILE A 40 6.59 -1.64 -7.50
CA ILE A 40 5.37 -1.59 -8.32
C ILE A 40 5.08 -2.99 -8.85
N VAL A 41 3.82 -3.42 -8.75
CA VAL A 41 3.32 -4.62 -9.43
C VAL A 41 2.30 -4.19 -10.46
N ASP A 42 2.71 -4.21 -11.71
CA ASP A 42 1.94 -3.73 -12.85
C ASP A 42 1.30 -4.86 -13.64
N ASN A 43 0.00 -4.75 -13.90
CA ASN A 43 -0.75 -5.72 -14.68
C ASN A 43 -0.82 -5.33 -16.17
N ASN A 44 0.33 -5.10 -16.81
CA ASN A 44 0.44 -4.69 -18.21
C ASN A 44 -0.34 -3.40 -18.52
N SER A 45 -0.08 -2.32 -17.79
CA SER A 45 -0.65 -1.00 -18.09
C SER A 45 -0.29 -0.54 -19.50
N THR A 46 -1.26 0.02 -20.19
CA THR A 46 -1.15 0.53 -21.58
C THR A 46 -1.22 2.05 -21.67
N ASP A 47 -1.47 2.72 -20.54
CA ASP A 47 -1.48 4.18 -20.38
C ASP A 47 -0.12 4.70 -19.89
N CYS A 48 -0.06 5.96 -19.44
CA CYS A 48 1.16 6.57 -18.93
C CYS A 48 1.56 6.15 -17.50
N THR A 49 0.90 5.15 -16.90
CA THR A 49 1.14 4.72 -15.51
C THR A 49 2.62 4.46 -15.22
N LEU A 50 3.27 3.61 -16.04
CA LEU A 50 4.66 3.23 -15.79
C LEU A 50 5.65 4.37 -16.08
N ASP A 51 5.37 5.23 -17.05
CA ASP A 51 6.23 6.38 -17.34
C ASP A 51 6.19 7.44 -16.24
N ILE A 52 5.03 7.56 -15.59
CA ILE A 52 4.89 8.39 -14.40
C ILE A 52 5.64 7.75 -13.22
N ALA A 53 5.43 6.45 -12.97
CA ALA A 53 6.07 5.74 -11.88
C ALA A 53 7.60 5.79 -11.92
N LYS A 54 8.21 5.69 -13.12
CA LYS A 54 9.67 5.77 -13.34
C LYS A 54 10.30 7.11 -12.93
N ARG A 55 9.51 8.15 -12.71
CA ARG A 55 10.00 9.45 -12.21
C ARG A 55 10.27 9.46 -10.70
N PHE A 56 9.89 8.40 -10.01
CA PHE A 56 10.11 8.22 -8.58
C PHE A 56 11.22 7.20 -8.31
N SER A 57 11.77 7.17 -7.10
CA SER A 57 12.83 6.25 -6.70
C SER A 57 12.29 4.82 -6.47
N ILE A 58 11.69 4.25 -7.50
CA ILE A 58 11.14 2.89 -7.47
C ILE A 58 12.28 1.87 -7.45
N LYS A 59 12.26 0.95 -6.49
CA LYS A 59 13.25 -0.12 -6.36
C LYS A 59 13.13 -1.14 -7.48
N LYS A 60 11.91 -1.53 -7.81
CA LYS A 60 11.61 -2.52 -8.85
C LYS A 60 10.19 -2.36 -9.40
N ILE A 61 10.05 -2.66 -10.69
CA ILE A 61 8.75 -2.83 -11.35
C ILE A 61 8.64 -4.31 -11.74
N VAL A 62 7.57 -4.96 -11.31
CA VAL A 62 7.22 -6.36 -11.61
C VAL A 62 6.01 -6.32 -12.50
N THR A 63 6.13 -6.84 -13.72
CA THR A 63 5.00 -6.95 -14.64
C THR A 63 4.37 -8.33 -14.53
N ILE A 64 3.04 -8.39 -14.49
CA ILE A 64 2.27 -9.63 -14.41
C ILE A 64 1.28 -9.73 -15.59
N ASP A 65 1.18 -10.91 -16.21
CA ASP A 65 0.33 -11.12 -17.38
C ASP A 65 -1.14 -11.36 -17.02
N LYS A 66 -1.39 -11.94 -15.84
CA LYS A 66 -2.74 -12.27 -15.37
C LYS A 66 -2.93 -11.74 -13.96
N PHE A 67 -3.90 -10.85 -13.82
CA PHE A 67 -4.25 -10.29 -12.52
C PHE A 67 -5.02 -11.29 -11.67
N LEU A 68 -4.36 -11.73 -10.62
CA LEU A 68 -4.97 -12.40 -9.47
C LEU A 68 -4.51 -11.63 -8.23
N PRO A 69 -5.41 -10.99 -7.47
CA PRO A 69 -5.04 -10.04 -6.42
C PRO A 69 -3.99 -10.56 -5.42
N GLY A 70 -4.20 -11.77 -4.91
CA GLY A 70 -3.25 -12.39 -3.98
C GLY A 70 -1.92 -12.76 -4.64
N LYS A 71 -1.94 -13.27 -5.88
CA LYS A 71 -0.71 -13.58 -6.62
C LYS A 71 0.11 -12.33 -6.90
N ALA A 72 -0.54 -11.25 -7.34
CA ALA A 72 0.14 -9.97 -7.60
C ALA A 72 0.89 -9.46 -6.35
N LEU A 73 0.25 -9.53 -5.19
CA LEU A 73 0.91 -9.17 -3.93
C LEU A 73 2.09 -10.10 -3.62
N ASN A 74 1.91 -11.40 -3.75
CA ASN A 74 2.98 -12.38 -3.52
C ASN A 74 4.16 -12.15 -4.46
N ASP A 75 3.91 -11.89 -5.76
CA ASP A 75 4.97 -11.59 -6.73
C ASP A 75 5.77 -10.33 -6.33
N GLY A 76 5.09 -9.30 -5.82
CA GLY A 76 5.73 -8.10 -5.28
C GLY A 76 6.55 -8.39 -4.02
N ILE A 77 5.97 -9.13 -3.08
CA ILE A 77 6.61 -9.50 -1.82
C ILE A 77 7.88 -10.34 -2.06
N LEU A 78 7.85 -11.28 -2.99
CA LEU A 78 9.01 -12.10 -3.37
C LEU A 78 10.18 -11.26 -3.93
N GLN A 79 9.92 -10.06 -4.42
CA GLN A 79 10.94 -9.13 -4.92
C GLN A 79 11.34 -8.08 -3.88
N SER A 80 10.72 -8.13 -2.69
CA SER A 80 10.99 -7.20 -1.61
C SER A 80 12.17 -7.65 -0.75
N SER A 81 12.76 -6.70 -0.02
CA SER A 81 13.85 -6.96 0.91
C SER A 81 13.57 -6.48 2.33
N GLY A 82 12.45 -5.80 2.55
CA GLY A 82 12.02 -5.33 3.88
C GLY A 82 11.68 -6.46 4.85
N GLU A 83 11.70 -6.15 6.12
CA GLU A 83 11.23 -7.05 7.18
C GLU A 83 9.69 -7.10 7.20
N PHE A 84 9.07 -5.95 6.98
CA PHE A 84 7.63 -5.79 6.84
C PHE A 84 7.27 -5.40 5.42
N PHE A 85 6.08 -5.77 4.98
CA PHE A 85 5.53 -5.29 3.72
C PHE A 85 4.19 -4.61 3.92
N VAL A 86 3.97 -3.56 3.16
CA VAL A 86 2.73 -2.78 3.15
C VAL A 86 2.13 -2.84 1.76
N CYS A 87 0.88 -3.27 1.65
CA CYS A 87 0.16 -3.40 0.39
C CYS A 87 -0.75 -2.20 0.17
N ILE A 88 -0.67 -1.59 -1.02
CA ILE A 88 -1.53 -0.46 -1.40
C ILE A 88 -1.88 -0.55 -2.88
N SER A 89 -3.09 -0.10 -3.25
CA SER A 89 -3.47 0.09 -4.65
C SER A 89 -3.05 1.48 -5.13
N ALA A 90 -2.67 1.61 -6.40
CA ALA A 90 -2.17 2.86 -6.98
C ALA A 90 -3.16 4.04 -6.94
N HIS A 91 -4.47 3.77 -6.80
CA HIS A 91 -5.51 4.78 -6.60
C HIS A 91 -5.79 5.10 -5.12
N CYS A 92 -5.11 4.45 -4.19
CA CYS A 92 -5.18 4.77 -2.76
C CYS A 92 -4.05 5.73 -2.40
N VAL A 93 -4.39 6.85 -1.79
CA VAL A 93 -3.43 7.88 -1.40
C VAL A 93 -3.32 7.89 0.13
N PRO A 94 -2.13 7.67 0.70
CA PRO A 94 -1.89 7.87 2.12
C PRO A 94 -2.41 9.22 2.60
N LYS A 95 -3.20 9.24 3.66
CA LYS A 95 -3.87 10.44 4.14
C LYS A 95 -2.91 11.54 4.59
N ASP A 96 -1.81 11.13 5.21
CA ASP A 96 -0.83 12.05 5.79
C ASP A 96 0.59 11.43 5.80
N LYS A 97 1.57 12.22 6.20
CA LYS A 97 2.98 11.83 6.25
C LYS A 97 3.35 10.83 7.36
N TYR A 98 2.41 10.46 8.21
CA TYR A 98 2.62 9.52 9.32
C TYR A 98 2.05 8.12 9.06
N TRP A 99 1.50 7.87 7.89
CA TRP A 99 0.85 6.62 7.53
C TRP A 99 1.74 5.39 7.76
N LEU A 100 2.96 5.36 7.19
CA LEU A 100 3.90 4.24 7.40
C LEU A 100 4.30 4.08 8.87
N LYS A 101 4.61 5.18 9.52
CA LYS A 101 4.96 5.19 10.95
C LYS A 101 3.81 4.66 11.81
N ASN A 102 2.57 5.05 11.48
CA ASN A 102 1.39 4.60 12.19
C ASN A 102 1.08 3.12 11.99
N LEU A 103 1.36 2.54 10.82
CA LEU A 103 1.26 1.11 10.61
C LEU A 103 2.38 0.36 11.35
N HIS A 104 3.62 0.79 11.19
CA HIS A 104 4.80 0.11 11.75
C HIS A 104 4.80 0.07 13.28
N LYS A 105 4.40 1.15 13.97
CA LYS A 105 4.42 1.23 15.44
C LYS A 105 3.68 0.10 16.14
N HIS A 106 2.71 -0.55 15.48
CA HIS A 106 1.97 -1.67 16.04
C HIS A 106 2.78 -2.95 16.15
N PHE A 107 3.91 -3.03 15.43
CA PHE A 107 4.84 -4.16 15.49
C PHE A 107 6.04 -3.90 16.42
N GLU A 108 6.15 -2.70 16.97
CA GLU A 108 7.16 -2.37 17.98
C GLU A 108 6.81 -3.01 19.32
N GLY A 109 7.81 -3.54 20.03
CA GLY A 109 7.64 -4.18 21.32
C GLY A 109 7.15 -5.64 21.25
N ASN A 110 6.38 -6.08 22.24
CA ASN A 110 5.95 -7.48 22.39
C ASN A 110 4.59 -7.80 21.73
N ASN A 111 4.08 -6.94 20.89
CA ASN A 111 2.80 -7.14 20.22
C ASN A 111 2.91 -8.25 19.16
N LYS A 112 2.01 -9.25 19.25
CA LYS A 112 1.98 -10.40 18.32
C LYS A 112 0.89 -10.20 17.26
N TYR A 113 0.90 -9.07 16.57
CA TYR A 113 -0.02 -8.86 15.46
C TYR A 113 0.52 -9.53 14.20
N ALA A 114 -0.35 -10.28 13.51
CA ALA A 114 -0.04 -10.86 12.20
C ALA A 114 -0.10 -9.81 11.09
N GLY A 115 -0.89 -8.75 11.28
CA GLY A 115 -1.03 -7.67 10.32
C GLY A 115 -1.84 -6.51 10.90
N VAL A 116 -1.71 -5.35 10.26
CA VAL A 116 -2.45 -4.12 10.58
C VAL A 116 -2.95 -3.53 9.26
N TYR A 117 -4.17 -3.03 9.24
CA TYR A 117 -4.66 -2.27 8.10
C TYR A 117 -5.30 -0.96 8.54
N GLY A 118 -5.14 0.05 7.70
CA GLY A 118 -5.70 1.37 7.92
C GLY A 118 -7.15 1.47 7.45
N ARG A 119 -7.90 2.38 8.06
CA ARG A 119 -9.24 2.75 7.60
C ARG A 119 -9.14 3.47 6.26
N GLN A 120 -9.96 3.07 5.28
CA GLN A 120 -10.15 3.84 4.06
C GLN A 120 -11.13 4.99 4.30
N LEU A 121 -10.75 6.16 3.83
CA LEU A 121 -11.57 7.38 3.88
C LEU A 121 -12.09 7.71 2.48
N PRO A 122 -13.35 8.13 2.35
CA PRO A 122 -13.89 8.58 1.07
C PRO A 122 -13.23 9.90 0.66
N LEU A 123 -13.10 10.11 -0.64
CA LEU A 123 -12.78 11.40 -1.22
C LEU A 123 -14.01 12.32 -1.21
N SER A 124 -13.81 13.62 -1.38
CA SER A 124 -14.89 14.62 -1.31
C SER A 124 -16.02 14.34 -2.31
N TYR A 125 -15.70 13.79 -3.48
CA TYR A 125 -16.61 13.47 -4.56
C TYR A 125 -17.10 12.00 -4.57
N THR A 126 -16.74 11.20 -3.58
CA THR A 126 -17.24 9.83 -3.43
C THR A 126 -18.74 9.84 -3.23
N SER A 127 -19.47 8.92 -3.84
CA SER A 127 -20.91 8.79 -3.69
C SER A 127 -21.31 8.54 -2.22
N ASP A 128 -22.52 8.94 -1.86
CA ASP A 128 -23.00 8.74 -0.47
C ASP A 128 -23.19 7.24 -0.15
N ALA A 129 -23.48 6.41 -1.16
CA ALA A 129 -23.54 4.96 -1.00
C ALA A 129 -22.15 4.40 -0.64
N ASP A 130 -21.12 4.76 -1.39
CA ASP A 130 -19.75 4.31 -1.13
C ASP A 130 -19.20 4.84 0.21
N LYS A 131 -19.54 6.10 0.58
CA LYS A 131 -19.19 6.65 1.90
C LYS A 131 -19.78 5.82 3.03
N ARG A 132 -21.06 5.43 2.89
CA ARG A 132 -21.74 4.57 3.85
C ARG A 132 -21.09 3.19 3.94
N ASP A 133 -20.76 2.59 2.80
CA ASP A 133 -20.18 1.25 2.73
C ASP A 133 -18.77 1.24 3.34
N LEU A 134 -17.97 2.27 3.11
CA LEU A 134 -16.67 2.46 3.77
C LEU A 134 -16.83 2.60 5.29
N LEU A 135 -17.84 3.35 5.75
CA LEU A 135 -18.10 3.52 7.18
C LEU A 135 -18.54 2.19 7.83
N ILE A 136 -19.38 1.41 7.17
CA ILE A 136 -19.82 0.10 7.66
C ILE A 136 -18.63 -0.87 7.71
N THR A 137 -17.81 -0.90 6.68
CA THR A 137 -16.66 -1.82 6.56
C THR A 137 -15.59 -1.53 7.60
N PHE A 138 -15.19 -0.27 7.74
CA PHE A 138 -14.04 0.10 8.59
C PHE A 138 -14.43 0.62 9.97
N GLY A 139 -15.66 1.14 10.11
CA GLY A 139 -16.10 1.78 11.35
C GLY A 139 -15.31 3.05 11.68
N GLN A 140 -15.39 3.49 12.93
CA GLN A 140 -14.67 4.67 13.44
C GLN A 140 -13.61 4.29 14.50
N ASP A 141 -13.80 3.19 15.17
CA ASP A 141 -12.98 2.76 16.29
C ASP A 141 -11.91 1.74 15.87
N GLN A 142 -10.77 1.79 16.55
CA GLN A 142 -9.75 0.76 16.43
C GLN A 142 -10.28 -0.56 16.99
N LYS A 143 -10.06 -1.66 16.25
CA LYS A 143 -10.48 -3.01 16.65
C LYS A 143 -9.31 -3.97 16.55
N ILE A 144 -9.24 -4.91 17.52
CA ILE A 144 -8.36 -6.07 17.45
C ILE A 144 -9.21 -7.25 16.97
N GLN A 145 -8.89 -7.80 15.80
CA GLN A 145 -9.57 -8.95 15.25
C GLN A 145 -8.87 -10.24 15.72
N VAL A 146 -9.66 -11.16 16.28
CA VAL A 146 -9.17 -12.48 16.68
C VAL A 146 -10.03 -13.52 15.97
N LYS A 147 -9.40 -14.38 15.16
CA LYS A 147 -10.09 -15.40 14.34
C LYS A 147 -11.08 -14.83 13.33
N ASP A 148 -10.85 -13.62 12.86
CA ASP A 148 -11.58 -13.04 11.73
C ASP A 148 -10.87 -13.42 10.42
N TYR A 149 -11.65 -13.75 9.39
CA TYR A 149 -11.12 -14.10 8.06
C TYR A 149 -10.97 -12.88 7.16
N PHE A 150 -11.45 -11.72 7.59
CA PHE A 150 -11.36 -10.49 6.82
C PHE A 150 -10.08 -9.73 7.17
N PHE A 151 -9.22 -9.53 6.18
CA PHE A 151 -8.07 -8.63 6.24
C PHE A 151 -8.01 -7.77 4.98
N HIS A 152 -8.08 -6.47 5.15
CA HIS A 152 -8.16 -5.54 4.04
C HIS A 152 -6.76 -5.19 3.52
N ASN A 153 -6.40 -5.72 2.36
CA ASN A 153 -5.05 -5.61 1.78
C ASN A 153 -4.83 -4.43 0.81
N ALA A 154 -5.76 -3.49 0.71
CA ALA A 154 -5.56 -2.30 -0.12
C ALA A 154 -4.84 -1.17 0.60
N ASN A 155 -4.66 -1.30 1.91
CA ASN A 155 -4.00 -0.32 2.78
C ASN A 155 -3.49 -1.03 4.05
N SER A 156 -2.57 -1.96 3.88
CA SER A 156 -2.03 -2.77 4.98
C SER A 156 -0.53 -3.00 4.84
#